data_3159c77395afae7d4559cea8c2d8866a
#
_entry.id   3159c77395afae7d4559cea8c2d8866a
#
_cell.length_a   1.000
_cell.length_b   1.000
_cell.length_c   1.000
_cell.angle_alpha   90.00
_cell.angle_beta   90.00
_cell.angle_gamma   90.00
#
_symmetry.space_group_name_H-M   'P 1'
#
loop_
_entity.id
_entity.type
_entity.pdbx_description
1 polymer ?
#
loop_
_entity_poly.entity_id
_entity_poly.type
_entity_poly.pdbx_seq_one_letter_code
_entity_poly.pdbx_strand_id
1 'polypeptide(L)'
;MNIDGHLVLPDRVMPGRIMFDTAIADVRPHAHVPDRYILPGFIDGHVHGGGGADTMDGVDAIRHMALFHMAHGTTTLLPTTITAPWSDIMDALYCVADVMRTGIHGGPSIPGAHLEGPFINPQKLGAQPPFAQVPGLARMTAVLRTNAVRVVTMAPEIEQAESAMQAFVNAGVRVNIGHTLADHDQAERAICLVCGPGGTVGGTHLFNAMPPIAARAPGPATALMCSDVAYAEMVFDTHHVHPALFRLAHRLMGSRLVFVTDSMRATGAGDGPSTLGRQAVFVADGVARLADGTLAGSVLTLDQALRNALQAGVSLPQAAALVSTNAANWLGLHDRGALLPGRRADMVVLGPDLTVQEVWVEGRRRA
;
A
#
# COMPACT_ATOMS: atom_id res chain seq x y z
N MET A 1 -17.63 24.46 -0.95
CA MET A 1 -18.55 23.41 -0.45
C MET A 1 -18.33 23.22 1.04
N ASN A 2 -19.27 22.54 1.72
CA ASN A 2 -19.05 22.13 3.10
C ASN A 2 -19.60 20.72 3.34
N ILE A 3 -19.06 20.04 4.37
CA ILE A 3 -19.53 18.73 4.82
C ILE A 3 -19.45 18.68 6.35
N ASP A 4 -20.48 18.10 6.99
CA ASP A 4 -20.62 18.00 8.43
C ASP A 4 -20.63 16.54 8.88
N GLY A 5 -20.01 16.25 10.02
CA GLY A 5 -19.92 14.92 10.60
C GLY A 5 -18.96 14.86 11.79
N HIS A 6 -18.72 13.66 12.29
CA HIS A 6 -17.66 13.39 13.25
C HIS A 6 -16.31 13.32 12.50
N LEU A 7 -15.53 14.40 12.59
CA LEU A 7 -14.24 14.53 11.89
C LEU A 7 -13.19 13.69 12.60
N VAL A 8 -12.57 12.78 11.87
CA VAL A 8 -11.45 11.96 12.36
C VAL A 8 -10.15 12.70 12.08
N LEU A 9 -9.68 13.43 13.09
CA LEU A 9 -8.43 14.18 13.07
C LEU A 9 -7.27 13.30 13.53
N PRO A 10 -6.01 13.72 13.35
CA PRO A 10 -4.85 12.88 13.70
C PRO A 10 -4.81 12.44 15.18
N ASP A 11 -5.38 13.22 16.08
CA ASP A 11 -5.32 13.01 17.54
C ASP A 11 -6.68 12.71 18.20
N ARG A 12 -7.79 12.99 17.51
CA ARG A 12 -9.14 12.87 18.12
C ARG A 12 -10.24 12.75 17.07
N VAL A 13 -11.43 12.39 17.54
CA VAL A 13 -12.68 12.55 16.79
C VAL A 13 -13.45 13.72 17.40
N MET A 14 -13.94 14.64 16.56
CA MET A 14 -14.75 15.76 17.01
C MET A 14 -15.94 16.02 16.08
N PRO A 15 -17.12 16.39 16.58
CA PRO A 15 -18.20 16.91 15.74
C PRO A 15 -17.76 18.22 15.09
N GLY A 16 -17.89 18.33 13.76
CA GLY A 16 -17.32 19.48 13.07
C GLY A 16 -17.79 19.63 11.62
N ARG A 17 -17.33 20.72 11.02
CA ARG A 17 -17.55 21.10 9.62
C ARG A 17 -16.23 21.27 8.91
N ILE A 18 -16.11 20.71 7.72
CA ILE A 18 -15.02 20.97 6.77
C ILE A 18 -15.58 21.90 5.68
N MET A 19 -14.86 23.00 5.42
CA MET A 19 -15.07 23.86 4.26
C MET A 19 -13.99 23.56 3.23
N PHE A 20 -14.37 23.36 1.97
CA PHE A 20 -13.44 22.94 0.95
C PHE A 20 -13.90 23.34 -0.46
N ASP A 21 -12.94 23.38 -1.36
CA ASP A 21 -13.12 23.29 -2.80
C ASP A 21 -12.30 22.08 -3.28
N THR A 22 -11.28 22.21 -4.11
CA THR A 22 -10.33 21.14 -4.44
C THR A 22 -9.39 20.82 -3.28
N ALA A 23 -9.18 21.79 -2.38
CA ALA A 23 -8.44 21.67 -1.14
C ALA A 23 -9.33 22.04 0.07
N ILE A 24 -8.97 21.52 1.24
CA ILE A 24 -9.60 21.88 2.52
C ILE A 24 -9.20 23.33 2.85
N ALA A 25 -10.19 24.19 2.99
CA ALA A 25 -10.00 25.61 3.35
C ALA A 25 -10.04 25.81 4.86
N ASP A 26 -10.95 25.12 5.57
CA ASP A 26 -11.14 25.28 7.00
C ASP A 26 -11.70 24.00 7.63
N VAL A 27 -11.34 23.76 8.91
CA VAL A 27 -11.82 22.66 9.72
C VAL A 27 -12.18 23.21 11.11
N ARG A 28 -13.45 23.18 11.49
CA ARG A 28 -13.91 23.80 12.73
C ARG A 28 -14.97 22.97 13.48
N PRO A 29 -15.07 23.09 14.80
CA PRO A 29 -16.16 22.48 15.57
C PRO A 29 -17.53 22.94 15.07
N HIS A 30 -18.50 22.01 15.06
CA HIS A 30 -19.90 22.29 14.73
C HIS A 30 -20.80 21.37 15.57
N ALA A 31 -21.67 21.94 16.40
CA ALA A 31 -22.37 21.19 17.46
C ALA A 31 -23.42 20.19 16.95
N HIS A 32 -24.06 20.48 15.82
CA HIS A 32 -25.14 19.65 15.29
C HIS A 32 -24.67 19.03 13.96
N VAL A 33 -24.21 17.78 14.01
CA VAL A 33 -23.71 17.05 12.84
C VAL A 33 -24.49 15.76 12.63
N PRO A 34 -24.63 15.28 11.39
CA PRO A 34 -25.13 13.94 11.10
C PRO A 34 -24.27 12.87 11.79
N ASP A 35 -24.91 11.75 12.16
CA ASP A 35 -24.21 10.59 12.74
C ASP A 35 -23.46 9.82 11.63
N ARG A 36 -22.32 10.36 11.25
CA ARG A 36 -21.40 9.80 10.25
C ARG A 36 -19.98 10.28 10.56
N TYR A 37 -19.00 9.50 10.16
CA TYR A 37 -17.58 9.83 10.32
C TYR A 37 -17.01 10.35 9.01
N ILE A 38 -16.16 11.38 9.09
CA ILE A 38 -15.42 11.90 7.95
C ILE A 38 -13.95 11.64 8.21
N LEU A 39 -13.31 10.86 7.32
CA LEU A 39 -11.91 10.50 7.38
C LEU A 39 -11.15 11.11 6.19
N PRO A 40 -9.82 11.28 6.28
CA PRO A 40 -9.02 11.51 5.08
C PRO A 40 -9.15 10.32 4.11
N GLY A 41 -9.08 10.58 2.81
CA GLY A 41 -9.13 9.55 1.79
C GLY A 41 -8.04 8.50 1.99
N PHE A 42 -8.37 7.23 1.78
CA PHE A 42 -7.44 6.13 1.98
C PHE A 42 -6.37 6.11 0.88
N ILE A 43 -5.18 5.63 1.24
CA ILE A 43 -4.00 5.57 0.36
C ILE A 43 -3.45 4.16 0.39
N ASP A 44 -3.48 3.48 -0.75
CA ASP A 44 -2.98 2.12 -0.90
C ASP A 44 -1.67 2.11 -1.70
N GLY A 45 -0.58 1.78 -1.03
CA GLY A 45 0.76 1.74 -1.63
C GLY A 45 1.12 0.41 -2.29
N HIS A 46 0.24 -0.61 -2.21
CA HIS A 46 0.52 -1.96 -2.70
C HIS A 46 -0.78 -2.66 -3.10
N VAL A 47 -1.08 -2.70 -4.40
CA VAL A 47 -2.31 -3.30 -4.94
C VAL A 47 -2.09 -3.88 -6.34
N HIS A 48 -2.23 -5.21 -6.49
CA HIS A 48 -2.06 -5.91 -7.78
C HIS A 48 -3.33 -5.84 -8.64
N GLY A 49 -4.50 -5.92 -7.99
CA GLY A 49 -5.76 -5.96 -8.72
C GLY A 49 -6.99 -5.73 -7.83
N GLY A 50 -8.17 -5.86 -8.44
CA GLY A 50 -9.47 -5.76 -7.81
C GLY A 50 -10.60 -5.65 -8.84
N GLY A 51 -11.82 -6.08 -8.46
CA GLY A 51 -12.96 -6.06 -9.35
C GLY A 51 -12.82 -6.90 -10.64
N GLY A 52 -12.00 -7.95 -10.60
CA GLY A 52 -11.73 -8.80 -11.77
C GLY A 52 -10.56 -8.36 -12.64
N ALA A 53 -9.94 -7.20 -12.38
CA ALA A 53 -8.86 -6.61 -13.16
C ALA A 53 -7.52 -6.66 -12.41
N ASP A 54 -6.40 -6.56 -13.15
CA ASP A 54 -5.04 -6.66 -12.62
C ASP A 54 -4.14 -5.60 -13.27
N THR A 55 -3.15 -5.12 -12.56
CA THR A 55 -2.15 -4.15 -13.05
C THR A 55 -1.46 -4.63 -14.33
N MET A 56 -1.24 -5.95 -14.45
CA MET A 56 -0.57 -6.56 -15.61
C MET A 56 -1.47 -6.66 -16.85
N ASP A 57 -2.76 -6.36 -16.77
CA ASP A 57 -3.72 -6.49 -17.87
C ASP A 57 -3.83 -5.22 -18.75
N GLY A 58 -3.09 -4.15 -18.42
CA GLY A 58 -3.02 -2.93 -19.23
C GLY A 58 -3.84 -1.76 -18.69
N VAL A 59 -3.88 -0.67 -19.47
CA VAL A 59 -4.39 0.64 -19.05
C VAL A 59 -5.84 0.61 -18.55
N ASP A 60 -6.73 -0.06 -19.27
CA ASP A 60 -8.15 -0.09 -18.89
C ASP A 60 -8.40 -0.95 -17.64
N ALA A 61 -7.62 -2.01 -17.46
CA ALA A 61 -7.65 -2.82 -16.25
C ALA A 61 -7.18 -2.02 -15.02
N ILE A 62 -6.09 -1.24 -15.15
CA ILE A 62 -5.61 -0.34 -14.09
C ILE A 62 -6.68 0.69 -13.72
N ARG A 63 -7.37 1.27 -14.69
CA ARG A 63 -8.48 2.19 -14.43
C ARG A 63 -9.65 1.52 -13.72
N HIS A 64 -10.00 0.32 -14.16
CA HIS A 64 -11.11 -0.45 -13.58
C HIS A 64 -10.85 -0.82 -12.11
N MET A 65 -9.68 -1.42 -11.81
CA MET A 65 -9.34 -1.78 -10.44
C MET A 65 -9.24 -0.54 -9.51
N ALA A 66 -8.75 0.58 -10.04
CA ALA A 66 -8.66 1.82 -9.28
C ALA A 66 -10.03 2.36 -8.90
N LEU A 67 -11.01 2.33 -9.82
CA LEU A 67 -12.40 2.70 -9.54
C LEU A 67 -13.06 1.73 -8.56
N PHE A 68 -12.77 0.43 -8.65
CA PHE A 68 -13.21 -0.56 -7.67
C PHE A 68 -12.73 -0.20 -6.26
N HIS A 69 -11.43 0.02 -6.07
CA HIS A 69 -10.88 0.39 -4.76
C HIS A 69 -11.39 1.75 -4.27
N MET A 70 -11.68 2.68 -5.19
CA MET A 70 -12.29 3.96 -4.82
C MET A 70 -13.66 3.78 -4.16
N ALA A 71 -14.49 2.85 -4.63
CA ALA A 71 -15.77 2.55 -3.99
C ALA A 71 -15.61 2.06 -2.53
N HIS A 72 -14.41 1.58 -2.17
CA HIS A 72 -14.01 1.19 -0.82
C HIS A 72 -13.19 2.28 -0.08
N GLY A 73 -13.22 3.53 -0.56
CA GLY A 73 -12.61 4.68 0.11
C GLY A 73 -11.19 5.02 -0.34
N THR A 74 -10.56 4.26 -1.23
CA THR A 74 -9.21 4.53 -1.70
C THR A 74 -9.18 5.68 -2.70
N THR A 75 -8.59 6.80 -2.33
CA THR A 75 -8.50 8.03 -3.17
C THR A 75 -7.14 8.18 -3.85
N THR A 76 -6.17 7.38 -3.43
CA THR A 76 -4.82 7.32 -4.02
C THR A 76 -4.34 5.87 -3.93
N LEU A 77 -3.79 5.34 -5.03
CA LEU A 77 -3.20 4.00 -5.00
C LEU A 77 -1.99 3.89 -5.94
N LEU A 78 -1.13 2.92 -5.67
CA LEU A 78 -0.02 2.51 -6.52
C LEU A 78 -0.36 1.16 -7.17
N PRO A 79 -0.70 1.11 -8.47
CA PRO A 79 -0.76 -0.15 -9.18
C PRO A 79 0.56 -0.90 -9.03
N THR A 80 0.49 -2.16 -8.62
CA THR A 80 1.66 -2.96 -8.25
C THR A 80 1.89 -4.05 -9.29
N THR A 81 3.11 -4.12 -9.82
CA THR A 81 3.50 -5.20 -10.73
C THR A 81 3.78 -6.47 -9.94
N ILE A 82 3.67 -7.63 -10.60
CA ILE A 82 4.12 -8.90 -10.06
C ILE A 82 5.37 -9.38 -10.83
N THR A 83 6.20 -10.22 -10.21
CA THR A 83 7.31 -10.87 -10.91
C THR A 83 6.81 -11.65 -12.14
N ALA A 84 7.33 -11.30 -13.32
CA ALA A 84 6.89 -11.80 -14.60
C ALA A 84 8.07 -11.80 -15.61
N PRO A 85 7.92 -12.32 -16.83
CA PRO A 85 8.85 -12.04 -17.91
C PRO A 85 9.13 -10.54 -18.04
N TRP A 86 10.39 -10.19 -18.33
CA TRP A 86 10.84 -8.79 -18.31
C TRP A 86 10.01 -7.87 -19.21
N SER A 87 9.60 -8.34 -20.39
CA SER A 87 8.72 -7.59 -21.30
C SER A 87 7.40 -7.21 -20.64
N ASP A 88 6.77 -8.17 -19.96
CA ASP A 88 5.45 -7.97 -19.34
C ASP A 88 5.52 -6.93 -18.20
N ILE A 89 6.61 -6.94 -17.40
CA ILE A 89 6.86 -5.94 -16.36
C ILE A 89 7.01 -4.55 -16.99
N MET A 90 7.81 -4.44 -18.06
CA MET A 90 8.03 -3.16 -18.73
C MET A 90 6.74 -2.62 -19.38
N ASP A 91 5.94 -3.49 -19.99
CA ASP A 91 4.65 -3.12 -20.59
C ASP A 91 3.69 -2.61 -19.50
N ALA A 92 3.62 -3.28 -18.35
CA ALA A 92 2.81 -2.81 -17.21
C ALA A 92 3.29 -1.44 -16.70
N LEU A 93 4.61 -1.21 -16.56
CA LEU A 93 5.14 0.09 -16.15
C LEU A 93 4.82 1.20 -17.15
N TYR A 94 4.87 0.93 -18.46
CA TYR A 94 4.43 1.89 -19.47
C TYR A 94 2.93 2.16 -19.40
N CYS A 95 2.10 1.16 -19.13
CA CYS A 95 0.67 1.35 -18.90
C CYS A 95 0.39 2.22 -17.66
N VAL A 96 1.12 2.00 -16.55
CA VAL A 96 1.01 2.88 -15.36
C VAL A 96 1.46 4.29 -15.70
N ALA A 97 2.59 4.48 -16.41
CA ALA A 97 3.05 5.80 -16.85
C ALA A 97 2.00 6.53 -17.70
N ASP A 98 1.28 5.81 -18.59
CA ASP A 98 0.19 6.39 -19.36
C ASP A 98 -0.98 6.82 -18.48
N VAL A 99 -1.40 5.99 -17.52
CA VAL A 99 -2.47 6.35 -16.56
C VAL A 99 -2.06 7.52 -15.68
N MET A 100 -0.80 7.60 -15.23
CA MET A 100 -0.29 8.76 -14.49
C MET A 100 -0.43 10.05 -15.31
N ARG A 101 -0.11 10.00 -16.59
CA ARG A 101 -0.16 11.16 -17.50
C ARG A 101 -1.59 11.57 -17.87
N THR A 102 -2.48 10.60 -18.10
CA THR A 102 -3.86 10.85 -18.59
C THR A 102 -4.86 11.00 -17.44
N GLY A 103 -4.53 10.49 -16.26
CA GLY A 103 -5.42 10.40 -15.12
C GLY A 103 -6.56 9.40 -15.31
N ILE A 104 -7.41 9.30 -14.29
CA ILE A 104 -8.62 8.50 -14.30
C ILE A 104 -9.79 9.46 -14.13
N HIS A 105 -10.64 9.59 -15.15
CA HIS A 105 -11.77 10.50 -15.08
C HIS A 105 -12.71 10.13 -13.92
N GLY A 106 -12.83 11.03 -12.96
CA GLY A 106 -13.62 10.78 -11.75
C GLY A 106 -13.05 9.74 -10.79
N GLY A 107 -11.84 9.28 -11.00
CA GLY A 107 -11.18 8.23 -10.23
C GLY A 107 -10.14 8.73 -9.23
N PRO A 108 -9.47 7.80 -8.56
CA PRO A 108 -8.40 8.08 -7.61
C PRO A 108 -7.12 8.56 -8.30
N SER A 109 -6.21 9.12 -7.52
CA SER A 109 -4.89 9.53 -7.96
C SER A 109 -3.95 8.33 -8.09
N ILE A 110 -3.16 8.27 -9.17
CA ILE A 110 -2.10 7.30 -9.40
C ILE A 110 -0.76 8.03 -9.43
N PRO A 111 -0.06 8.20 -8.29
CA PRO A 111 1.20 8.96 -8.22
C PRO A 111 2.43 8.15 -8.65
N GLY A 112 2.27 6.90 -9.03
CA GLY A 112 3.31 5.99 -9.48
C GLY A 112 2.89 4.54 -9.40
N ALA A 113 3.85 3.65 -9.69
CA ALA A 113 3.74 2.21 -9.53
C ALA A 113 4.54 1.73 -8.31
N HIS A 114 4.13 0.62 -7.74
CA HIS A 114 4.98 -0.20 -6.90
C HIS A 114 5.56 -1.34 -7.77
N LEU A 115 6.87 -1.36 -7.96
CA LEU A 115 7.57 -2.44 -8.64
C LEU A 115 7.87 -3.54 -7.62
N GLU A 116 6.99 -4.55 -7.51
CA GLU A 116 7.22 -5.71 -6.67
C GLU A 116 7.83 -6.86 -7.48
N GLY A 117 9.11 -7.10 -7.20
CA GLY A 117 9.93 -7.93 -8.10
C GLY A 117 10.30 -7.18 -9.41
N PRO A 118 11.10 -7.78 -10.25
CA PRO A 118 11.67 -9.14 -10.17
C PRO A 118 12.96 -9.22 -9.33
N PHE A 119 13.37 -8.15 -8.63
CA PHE A 119 14.63 -8.05 -7.89
C PHE A 119 14.52 -8.66 -6.48
N ILE A 120 14.01 -9.87 -6.40
CA ILE A 120 13.68 -10.60 -5.18
C ILE A 120 14.47 -11.91 -5.09
N ASN A 121 14.51 -12.50 -3.90
CA ASN A 121 15.20 -13.78 -3.69
C ASN A 121 14.37 -14.95 -4.29
N PRO A 122 14.95 -15.76 -5.22
CA PRO A 122 14.21 -16.87 -5.84
C PRO A 122 13.80 -17.97 -4.88
N GLN A 123 14.31 -18.00 -3.65
CA GLN A 123 13.92 -18.94 -2.60
C GLN A 123 12.83 -18.35 -1.67
N LYS A 124 12.37 -17.11 -1.92
CA LYS A 124 11.34 -16.41 -1.15
C LYS A 124 10.26 -15.79 -2.03
N LEU A 125 9.91 -16.50 -3.08
CA LEU A 125 8.91 -16.04 -4.05
C LEU A 125 7.51 -15.86 -3.42
N GLY A 126 7.14 -16.63 -2.39
CA GLY A 126 5.75 -16.66 -1.96
C GLY A 126 4.85 -17.06 -3.13
N ALA A 127 3.87 -16.20 -3.48
CA ALA A 127 3.03 -16.38 -4.66
C ALA A 127 3.58 -15.71 -5.93
N GLN A 128 4.78 -15.15 -5.91
CA GLN A 128 5.42 -14.59 -7.09
C GLN A 128 5.83 -15.70 -8.08
N PRO A 129 5.59 -15.54 -9.40
CA PRO A 129 6.08 -16.48 -10.40
C PRO A 129 7.62 -16.55 -10.46
N PRO A 130 8.21 -17.66 -10.97
CA PRO A 130 9.65 -17.92 -10.89
C PRO A 130 10.46 -17.16 -11.97
N PHE A 131 10.30 -15.84 -12.02
CA PHE A 131 11.02 -14.94 -12.93
C PHE A 131 11.90 -13.93 -12.18
N ALA A 132 12.36 -14.28 -10.95
CA ALA A 132 13.29 -13.43 -10.21
C ALA A 132 14.56 -13.14 -11.00
N GLN A 133 15.07 -11.92 -10.92
CA GLN A 133 16.18 -11.43 -11.73
C GLN A 133 17.15 -10.58 -10.91
N VAL A 134 18.42 -10.56 -11.33
CA VAL A 134 19.43 -9.65 -10.80
C VAL A 134 19.18 -8.22 -11.34
N PRO A 135 19.25 -7.17 -10.52
CA PRO A 135 19.05 -5.78 -10.93
C PRO A 135 20.29 -5.20 -11.66
N GLY A 136 20.61 -5.75 -12.85
CA GLY A 136 21.72 -5.25 -13.66
C GLY A 136 21.48 -3.83 -14.21
N LEU A 137 22.56 -3.10 -14.50
CA LEU A 137 22.52 -1.69 -14.94
C LEU A 137 21.53 -1.42 -16.07
N ALA A 138 21.45 -2.31 -17.08
CA ALA A 138 20.55 -2.14 -18.21
C ALA A 138 19.07 -2.18 -17.77
N ARG A 139 18.71 -3.12 -16.86
CA ARG A 139 17.36 -3.24 -16.31
C ARG A 139 17.00 -2.03 -15.45
N MET A 140 17.92 -1.63 -14.57
CA MET A 140 17.75 -0.44 -13.74
C MET A 140 17.49 0.81 -14.58
N THR A 141 18.32 1.02 -15.62
CA THR A 141 18.17 2.14 -16.55
C THR A 141 16.81 2.10 -17.26
N ALA A 142 16.37 0.93 -17.70
CA ALA A 142 15.08 0.77 -18.37
C ALA A 142 13.92 1.12 -17.45
N VAL A 143 13.91 0.58 -16.21
CA VAL A 143 12.88 0.88 -15.18
C VAL A 143 12.83 2.37 -14.88
N LEU A 144 13.97 3.00 -14.57
CA LEU A 144 14.02 4.41 -14.20
C LEU A 144 13.58 5.34 -15.33
N ARG A 145 13.83 4.98 -16.61
CA ARG A 145 13.37 5.75 -17.76
C ARG A 145 11.86 5.79 -17.94
N THR A 146 11.11 4.85 -17.34
CA THR A 146 9.64 4.89 -17.38
C THR A 146 9.06 6.06 -16.59
N ASN A 147 9.81 6.57 -15.60
CA ASN A 147 9.35 7.54 -14.59
C ASN A 147 8.06 7.11 -13.85
N ALA A 148 7.72 5.81 -13.92
CA ALA A 148 6.51 5.30 -13.29
C ALA A 148 6.74 4.86 -11.85
N VAL A 149 7.94 4.35 -11.51
CA VAL A 149 8.16 3.67 -10.24
C VAL A 149 8.28 4.66 -9.09
N ARG A 150 7.42 4.50 -8.09
CA ARG A 150 7.42 5.24 -6.83
C ARG A 150 8.01 4.44 -5.68
N VAL A 151 7.74 3.14 -5.66
CA VAL A 151 8.25 2.18 -4.67
C VAL A 151 8.82 0.99 -5.42
N VAL A 152 9.92 0.43 -4.94
CA VAL A 152 10.47 -0.84 -5.40
C VAL A 152 10.64 -1.80 -4.23
N THR A 153 10.19 -3.04 -4.38
CA THR A 153 10.50 -4.15 -3.46
C THR A 153 11.74 -4.88 -3.94
N MET A 154 12.72 -5.04 -3.06
CA MET A 154 13.98 -5.73 -3.33
C MET A 154 14.42 -6.60 -2.16
N ALA A 155 15.08 -7.71 -2.48
CA ALA A 155 15.85 -8.49 -1.50
C ALA A 155 17.28 -7.89 -1.38
N PRO A 156 17.71 -7.47 -0.18
CA PRO A 156 19.00 -6.79 -0.03
C PRO A 156 20.21 -7.71 -0.19
N GLU A 157 20.02 -9.02 -0.07
CA GLU A 157 21.09 -10.03 -0.14
C GLU A 157 21.39 -10.52 -1.56
N ILE A 158 20.58 -10.17 -2.57
CA ILE A 158 20.83 -10.63 -3.95
C ILE A 158 22.00 -9.88 -4.58
N GLU A 159 22.57 -10.50 -5.61
CA GLU A 159 23.67 -9.90 -6.36
C GLU A 159 23.31 -8.52 -6.93
N GLN A 160 24.19 -7.52 -6.78
CA GLN A 160 24.04 -6.12 -7.21
C GLN A 160 22.92 -5.33 -6.50
N ALA A 161 22.35 -5.85 -5.39
CA ALA A 161 21.28 -5.16 -4.67
C ALA A 161 21.69 -3.78 -4.15
N GLU A 162 22.90 -3.65 -3.55
CA GLU A 162 23.37 -2.38 -2.98
C GLU A 162 23.45 -1.26 -4.04
N SER A 163 24.05 -1.55 -5.20
CA SER A 163 24.16 -0.59 -6.30
C SER A 163 22.79 -0.21 -6.87
N ALA A 164 21.88 -1.17 -6.92
CA ALA A 164 20.51 -0.95 -7.37
C ALA A 164 19.72 -0.09 -6.40
N MET A 165 19.78 -0.39 -5.10
CA MET A 165 19.14 0.42 -4.06
C MET A 165 19.61 1.87 -4.12
N GLN A 166 20.92 2.08 -4.26
CA GLN A 166 21.49 3.42 -4.37
C GLN A 166 21.00 4.15 -5.62
N ALA A 167 20.86 3.47 -6.76
CA ALA A 167 20.35 4.06 -7.98
C ALA A 167 18.86 4.45 -7.85
N PHE A 168 18.03 3.61 -7.20
CA PHE A 168 16.65 3.94 -6.90
C PHE A 168 16.53 5.13 -5.94
N VAL A 169 17.32 5.16 -4.86
CA VAL A 169 17.38 6.30 -3.92
C VAL A 169 17.73 7.60 -4.64
N ASN A 170 18.76 7.59 -5.48
CA ASN A 170 19.20 8.76 -6.25
C ASN A 170 18.12 9.26 -7.23
N ALA A 171 17.22 8.37 -7.66
CA ALA A 171 16.07 8.71 -8.50
C ALA A 171 14.82 9.10 -7.69
N GLY A 172 14.91 9.16 -6.36
CA GLY A 172 13.78 9.51 -5.47
C GLY A 172 12.75 8.39 -5.30
N VAL A 173 13.08 7.16 -5.70
CA VAL A 173 12.24 5.97 -5.50
C VAL A 173 12.43 5.44 -4.09
N ARG A 174 11.35 5.05 -3.45
CA ARG A 174 11.36 4.39 -2.13
C ARG A 174 11.76 2.95 -2.28
N VAL A 175 12.62 2.46 -1.39
CA VAL A 175 13.12 1.08 -1.44
C VAL A 175 12.52 0.30 -0.28
N ASN A 176 11.77 -0.74 -0.60
CA ASN A 176 11.23 -1.68 0.37
C ASN A 176 12.05 -2.99 0.38
N ILE A 177 12.35 -3.47 1.58
CA ILE A 177 12.95 -4.79 1.82
C ILE A 177 11.80 -5.82 1.85
N GLY A 178 11.84 -6.79 0.95
CA GLY A 178 10.81 -7.82 0.86
C GLY A 178 11.23 -9.01 0.01
N HIS A 179 10.50 -10.12 0.11
CA HIS A 179 10.81 -11.37 -0.60
C HIS A 179 12.29 -11.77 -0.44
N THR A 180 12.73 -11.86 0.81
CA THR A 180 14.14 -11.90 1.19
C THR A 180 14.46 -13.03 2.15
N LEU A 181 15.68 -13.55 2.07
CA LEU A 181 16.32 -14.40 3.08
C LEU A 181 17.34 -13.62 3.92
N ALA A 182 17.40 -12.30 3.79
CA ALA A 182 18.33 -11.48 4.57
C ALA A 182 18.25 -11.80 6.07
N ASP A 183 19.40 -11.85 6.70
CA ASP A 183 19.50 -11.82 8.15
C ASP A 183 19.24 -10.41 8.69
N HIS A 184 19.28 -10.27 10.01
CA HIS A 184 19.06 -8.99 10.68
C HIS A 184 20.10 -7.94 10.25
N ASP A 185 21.38 -8.32 10.22
CA ASP A 185 22.49 -7.40 9.94
C ASP A 185 22.49 -6.95 8.47
N GLN A 186 22.10 -7.83 7.55
CA GLN A 186 21.90 -7.49 6.14
C GLN A 186 20.75 -6.48 5.95
N ALA A 187 19.65 -6.67 6.68
CA ALA A 187 18.53 -5.74 6.66
C ALA A 187 18.92 -4.38 7.27
N GLU A 188 19.65 -4.35 8.40
CA GLU A 188 20.14 -3.09 8.98
C GLU A 188 21.08 -2.34 8.03
N ARG A 189 22.02 -3.04 7.37
CA ARG A 189 22.89 -2.42 6.36
C ARG A 189 22.08 -1.81 5.22
N ALA A 190 21.05 -2.49 4.73
CA ALA A 190 20.17 -1.97 3.69
C ALA A 190 19.39 -0.73 4.16
N ILE A 191 18.88 -0.73 5.40
CA ILE A 191 18.24 0.44 6.02
C ILE A 191 19.20 1.63 6.03
N CYS A 192 20.42 1.43 6.51
CA CYS A 192 21.45 2.48 6.57
C CYS A 192 21.84 2.97 5.16
N LEU A 193 21.99 2.05 4.19
CA LEU A 193 22.33 2.38 2.81
C LEU A 193 21.27 3.28 2.15
N VAL A 194 20.00 3.00 2.38
CA VAL A 194 18.89 3.76 1.81
C VAL A 194 18.70 5.10 2.52
N CYS A 195 18.72 5.12 3.85
CA CYS A 195 18.42 6.31 4.64
C CYS A 195 19.59 7.30 4.73
N GLY A 196 20.84 6.83 4.65
CA GLY A 196 22.03 7.69 4.74
C GLY A 196 22.04 8.85 3.74
N PRO A 197 21.70 8.63 2.45
CA PRO A 197 21.54 9.71 1.46
C PRO A 197 20.21 10.47 1.55
N GLY A 198 19.35 10.19 2.55
CA GLY A 198 18.04 10.81 2.68
C GLY A 198 16.92 10.08 1.93
N GLY A 199 17.13 8.85 1.50
CA GLY A 199 16.11 7.98 0.93
C GLY A 199 15.08 7.53 1.97
N THR A 200 14.00 6.93 1.51
CA THR A 200 12.96 6.34 2.37
C THR A 200 12.97 4.83 2.19
N VAL A 201 13.18 4.09 3.29
CA VAL A 201 13.15 2.64 3.33
C VAL A 201 11.85 2.14 3.94
N GLY A 202 11.35 1.00 3.45
CA GLY A 202 10.22 0.29 4.03
C GLY A 202 10.46 -1.23 4.06
N GLY A 203 9.48 -1.95 4.61
CA GLY A 203 9.36 -3.39 4.49
C GLY A 203 8.08 -3.75 3.77
N THR A 204 8.17 -4.59 2.76
CA THR A 204 7.00 -5.07 2.01
C THR A 204 6.26 -6.10 2.85
N HIS A 205 4.92 -5.96 2.99
CA HIS A 205 4.01 -6.88 3.71
C HIS A 205 4.67 -7.60 4.89
N LEU A 206 5.09 -6.82 5.90
CA LEU A 206 5.86 -7.24 7.09
C LEU A 206 5.45 -8.65 7.59
N PHE A 207 6.44 -9.49 7.87
CA PHE A 207 6.40 -10.91 8.23
C PHE A 207 6.19 -11.88 7.06
N ASN A 208 5.60 -11.47 5.94
CA ASN A 208 5.30 -12.33 4.80
C ASN A 208 6.51 -12.38 3.86
N ALA A 209 6.77 -13.57 3.28
CA ALA A 209 7.94 -13.84 2.43
C ALA A 209 9.29 -13.41 3.05
N MET A 210 9.42 -13.47 4.37
CA MET A 210 10.61 -13.19 5.18
C MET A 210 10.95 -14.38 6.08
N PRO A 211 12.21 -14.52 6.59
CA PRO A 211 12.51 -15.42 7.70
C PRO A 211 11.69 -15.07 8.95
N PRO A 212 11.22 -16.08 9.71
CA PRO A 212 10.49 -15.84 10.95
C PRO A 212 11.41 -15.23 12.02
N ILE A 213 10.81 -14.49 12.95
CA ILE A 213 11.52 -13.96 14.13
C ILE A 213 11.90 -15.12 15.06
N ALA A 214 13.17 -15.31 15.30
CA ALA A 214 13.69 -16.26 16.27
C ALA A 214 14.72 -15.61 17.21
N ALA A 215 14.84 -16.10 18.45
CA ALA A 215 15.65 -15.48 19.48
C ALA A 215 17.15 -15.29 19.11
N ARG A 216 17.70 -16.17 18.26
CA ARG A 216 19.07 -16.12 17.78
C ARG A 216 19.21 -15.81 16.29
N ALA A 217 18.11 -15.59 15.60
CA ALA A 217 18.03 -15.19 14.19
C ALA A 217 16.79 -14.28 14.02
N PRO A 218 16.89 -13.01 14.45
CA PRO A 218 15.72 -12.12 14.51
C PRO A 218 15.19 -11.71 13.14
N GLY A 219 16.01 -11.78 12.11
CA GLY A 219 15.61 -11.55 10.71
C GLY A 219 15.25 -10.11 10.37
N PRO A 220 14.83 -9.85 9.11
CA PRO A 220 14.59 -8.50 8.59
C PRO A 220 13.38 -7.84 9.24
N ALA A 221 12.35 -8.60 9.63
CA ALA A 221 11.17 -8.02 10.29
C ALA A 221 11.52 -7.33 11.61
N THR A 222 12.49 -7.88 12.38
CA THR A 222 12.95 -7.24 13.61
C THR A 222 13.76 -5.99 13.31
N ALA A 223 14.67 -6.01 12.32
CA ALA A 223 15.44 -4.84 11.91
C ALA A 223 14.51 -3.68 11.52
N LEU A 224 13.46 -3.95 10.72
CA LEU A 224 12.47 -2.96 10.32
C LEU A 224 11.67 -2.41 11.51
N MET A 225 11.20 -3.27 12.42
CA MET A 225 10.41 -2.85 13.58
C MET A 225 11.21 -2.06 14.60
N CYS A 226 12.49 -2.40 14.79
CA CYS A 226 13.39 -1.73 15.74
C CYS A 226 14.03 -0.46 15.17
N SER A 227 13.96 -0.23 13.86
CA SER A 227 14.45 0.99 13.22
C SER A 227 13.58 2.19 13.58
N ASP A 228 14.19 3.35 13.84
CA ASP A 228 13.46 4.61 14.08
C ASP A 228 12.99 5.31 12.78
N VAL A 229 13.49 4.87 11.62
CA VAL A 229 13.26 5.55 10.33
C VAL A 229 12.55 4.68 9.29
N ALA A 230 12.62 3.34 9.41
CA ALA A 230 12.01 2.44 8.44
C ALA A 230 10.48 2.38 8.61
N TYR A 231 9.78 2.43 7.48
CA TYR A 231 8.36 2.12 7.40
C TYR A 231 8.16 0.61 7.22
N ALA A 232 6.93 0.12 7.41
CA ALA A 232 6.57 -1.22 6.98
C ALA A 232 5.11 -1.27 6.52
N GLU A 233 4.90 -1.94 5.41
CA GLU A 233 3.57 -2.33 4.94
C GLU A 233 3.04 -3.49 5.76
N MET A 234 1.73 -3.55 5.93
CA MET A 234 1.06 -4.69 6.56
C MET A 234 -0.27 -4.98 5.90
N VAL A 235 -0.46 -6.23 5.49
CA VAL A 235 -1.75 -6.77 5.03
C VAL A 235 -2.49 -7.25 6.27
N PHE A 236 -3.47 -6.46 6.74
CA PHE A 236 -4.18 -6.78 7.97
C PHE A 236 -5.61 -7.28 7.69
N ASP A 237 -5.68 -8.43 7.04
CA ASP A 237 -6.90 -9.21 6.80
C ASP A 237 -7.20 -10.26 7.88
N THR A 238 -6.33 -10.36 8.92
CA THR A 238 -6.34 -11.38 9.99
C THR A 238 -5.86 -12.78 9.57
N HIS A 239 -5.57 -12.99 8.29
CA HIS A 239 -5.03 -14.24 7.74
C HIS A 239 -3.52 -14.15 7.50
N HIS A 240 -3.04 -13.04 6.92
CA HIS A 240 -1.61 -12.78 6.70
C HIS A 240 -0.89 -12.46 8.00
N VAL A 241 -1.53 -11.72 8.91
CA VAL A 241 -0.93 -11.31 10.18
C VAL A 241 -1.92 -11.53 11.32
N HIS A 242 -1.51 -12.32 12.30
CA HIS A 242 -2.28 -12.55 13.51
C HIS A 242 -2.46 -11.24 14.31
N PRO A 243 -3.63 -10.95 14.89
CA PRO A 243 -3.87 -9.69 15.62
C PRO A 243 -2.88 -9.38 16.74
N ALA A 244 -2.26 -10.39 17.36
CA ALA A 244 -1.22 -10.19 18.37
C ALA A 244 0.06 -9.58 17.76
N LEU A 245 0.46 -10.02 16.55
CA LEU A 245 1.62 -9.48 15.85
C LEU A 245 1.35 -8.07 15.30
N PHE A 246 0.13 -7.81 14.83
CA PHE A 246 -0.28 -6.44 14.50
C PHE A 246 -0.12 -5.51 15.70
N ARG A 247 -0.64 -5.88 16.89
CA ARG A 247 -0.50 -5.05 18.10
C ARG A 247 0.96 -4.83 18.49
N LEU A 248 1.83 -5.83 18.32
CA LEU A 248 3.27 -5.70 18.57
C LEU A 248 3.90 -4.70 17.58
N ALA A 249 3.70 -4.89 16.29
CA ALA A 249 4.23 -4.01 15.25
C ALA A 249 3.71 -2.57 15.41
N HIS A 250 2.41 -2.39 15.67
CA HIS A 250 1.81 -1.07 15.89
C HIS A 250 2.42 -0.34 17.09
N ARG A 251 2.71 -1.04 18.20
CA ARG A 251 3.37 -0.44 19.38
C ARG A 251 4.81 0.00 19.10
N LEU A 252 5.54 -0.77 18.29
CA LEU A 252 6.93 -0.49 17.99
C LEU A 252 7.07 0.58 16.90
N MET A 253 6.25 0.52 15.88
CA MET A 253 6.41 1.35 14.69
C MET A 253 5.53 2.62 14.69
N GLY A 254 4.37 2.59 15.34
CA GLY A 254 3.47 3.74 15.42
C GLY A 254 3.11 4.30 14.04
N SER A 255 3.49 5.55 13.78
CA SER A 255 3.24 6.25 12.50
C SER A 255 4.03 5.70 11.30
N ARG A 256 4.93 4.77 11.50
CA ARG A 256 5.72 4.12 10.45
C ARG A 256 5.11 2.81 9.95
N LEU A 257 4.05 2.30 10.60
CA LEU A 257 3.28 1.17 10.11
C LEU A 257 2.22 1.66 9.13
N VAL A 258 2.12 1.04 7.96
CA VAL A 258 1.23 1.40 6.87
C VAL A 258 0.38 0.20 6.50
N PHE A 259 -0.94 0.36 6.42
CA PHE A 259 -1.77 -0.68 5.83
C PHE A 259 -1.78 -0.59 4.31
N VAL A 260 -1.65 -1.75 3.69
CA VAL A 260 -1.81 -1.98 2.25
C VAL A 260 -2.76 -3.15 2.05
N THR A 261 -3.35 -3.24 0.88
CA THR A 261 -4.22 -4.39 0.60
C THR A 261 -3.45 -5.59 0.11
N ASP A 262 -2.43 -5.39 -0.73
CA ASP A 262 -1.81 -6.49 -1.49
C ASP A 262 -2.91 -7.33 -2.18
N SER A 263 -3.98 -6.63 -2.60
CA SER A 263 -5.16 -7.28 -3.16
C SER A 263 -4.92 -7.71 -4.60
N MET A 264 -5.54 -8.83 -4.95
CA MET A 264 -5.45 -9.41 -6.29
C MET A 264 -6.81 -9.29 -7.02
N ARG A 265 -6.86 -9.67 -8.31
CA ARG A 265 -8.06 -9.51 -9.16
C ARG A 265 -9.35 -10.08 -8.58
N ALA A 266 -9.28 -11.12 -7.73
CA ALA A 266 -10.47 -11.72 -7.12
C ALA A 266 -11.12 -10.85 -6.04
N THR A 267 -10.48 -9.76 -5.60
CA THR A 267 -11.08 -8.84 -4.64
C THR A 267 -12.41 -8.30 -5.17
N GLY A 268 -13.48 -8.55 -4.42
CA GLY A 268 -14.85 -8.21 -4.84
C GLY A 268 -15.55 -9.22 -5.75
N ALA A 269 -14.87 -10.29 -6.19
CA ALA A 269 -15.46 -11.30 -7.07
C ALA A 269 -16.10 -12.49 -6.32
N GLY A 270 -15.87 -12.60 -5.02
CA GLY A 270 -16.32 -13.72 -4.19
C GLY A 270 -15.40 -14.95 -4.29
N ASP A 271 -15.84 -16.06 -3.67
CA ASP A 271 -15.11 -17.31 -3.66
C ASP A 271 -15.11 -17.98 -5.04
N GLY A 272 -14.04 -18.70 -5.34
CA GLY A 272 -13.91 -19.45 -6.60
C GLY A 272 -12.52 -19.37 -7.24
N PRO A 273 -12.38 -19.88 -8.47
CA PRO A 273 -11.11 -19.88 -9.19
C PRO A 273 -10.75 -18.47 -9.67
N SER A 274 -9.44 -18.14 -9.61
CA SER A 274 -8.88 -16.89 -10.09
C SER A 274 -7.44 -17.09 -10.54
N THR A 275 -6.72 -16.01 -10.82
CA THR A 275 -5.30 -16.06 -11.22
C THR A 275 -4.52 -14.89 -10.60
N LEU A 276 -3.23 -15.13 -10.32
CA LEU A 276 -2.26 -14.12 -9.93
C LEU A 276 -0.95 -14.39 -10.68
N GLY A 277 -0.45 -13.44 -11.46
CA GLY A 277 0.78 -13.62 -12.24
C GLY A 277 0.76 -14.86 -13.16
N ARG A 278 -0.39 -15.18 -13.77
CA ARG A 278 -0.64 -16.40 -14.59
C ARG A 278 -0.68 -17.71 -13.78
N GLN A 279 -0.56 -17.67 -12.46
CA GLN A 279 -0.71 -18.85 -11.60
C GLN A 279 -2.17 -19.01 -11.21
N ALA A 280 -2.66 -20.26 -11.16
CA ALA A 280 -4.00 -20.57 -10.69
C ALA A 280 -4.09 -20.32 -9.18
N VAL A 281 -5.11 -19.55 -8.79
CA VAL A 281 -5.45 -19.25 -7.40
C VAL A 281 -6.87 -19.70 -7.14
N PHE A 282 -7.15 -20.16 -5.93
CA PHE A 282 -8.50 -20.44 -5.48
C PHE A 282 -8.82 -19.59 -4.24
N VAL A 283 -9.95 -18.89 -4.28
CA VAL A 283 -10.46 -18.13 -3.13
C VAL A 283 -11.50 -18.97 -2.41
N ALA A 284 -11.31 -19.16 -1.12
CA ALA A 284 -12.25 -19.82 -0.23
C ALA A 284 -12.32 -19.09 1.11
N ASP A 285 -13.52 -18.85 1.60
CA ASP A 285 -13.77 -18.12 2.86
C ASP A 285 -13.02 -16.75 2.89
N GLY A 286 -12.94 -16.06 1.73
CA GLY A 286 -12.26 -14.78 1.62
C GLY A 286 -10.72 -14.87 1.67
N VAL A 287 -10.12 -16.04 1.47
CA VAL A 287 -8.67 -16.25 1.48
C VAL A 287 -8.21 -16.81 0.14
N ALA A 288 -7.30 -16.11 -0.53
CA ALA A 288 -6.71 -16.53 -1.81
C ALA A 288 -5.47 -17.41 -1.58
N ARG A 289 -5.40 -18.58 -2.23
CA ARG A 289 -4.29 -19.54 -2.10
C ARG A 289 -3.89 -20.16 -3.44
N LEU A 290 -2.61 -20.46 -3.56
CA LEU A 290 -2.09 -21.38 -4.57
C LEU A 290 -2.48 -22.84 -4.24
N ALA A 291 -2.27 -23.74 -5.19
CA ALA A 291 -2.59 -25.17 -5.02
C ALA A 291 -1.84 -25.86 -3.88
N ASP A 292 -0.67 -25.36 -3.50
CA ASP A 292 0.15 -25.85 -2.38
C ASP A 292 -0.26 -25.26 -1.02
N GLY A 293 -1.28 -24.39 -0.99
CA GLY A 293 -1.77 -23.72 0.22
C GLY A 293 -1.10 -22.38 0.53
N THR A 294 -0.10 -21.96 -0.23
CA THR A 294 0.55 -20.64 -0.08
C THR A 294 -0.47 -19.51 -0.26
N LEU A 295 -0.46 -18.51 0.62
CA LEU A 295 -1.27 -17.30 0.46
C LEU A 295 -0.85 -16.57 -0.82
N ALA A 296 -1.82 -16.07 -1.59
CA ALA A 296 -1.60 -15.51 -2.94
C ALA A 296 -2.21 -14.11 -3.07
N GLY A 297 -1.51 -13.11 -2.54
CA GLY A 297 -2.09 -11.80 -2.31
C GLY A 297 -3.30 -11.87 -1.41
N SER A 298 -4.11 -10.83 -1.37
CA SER A 298 -5.31 -10.80 -0.55
C SER A 298 -6.58 -10.52 -1.37
N VAL A 299 -7.74 -10.61 -0.73
CA VAL A 299 -9.01 -10.05 -1.21
C VAL A 299 -9.48 -8.90 -0.30
N LEU A 300 -8.53 -8.25 0.38
CA LEU A 300 -8.75 -7.18 1.33
C LEU A 300 -9.06 -5.85 0.62
N THR A 301 -9.85 -5.01 1.27
CA THR A 301 -10.02 -3.59 0.95
C THR A 301 -9.62 -2.74 2.15
N LEU A 302 -9.18 -1.48 1.96
CA LEU A 302 -8.69 -0.65 3.07
C LEU A 302 -9.77 -0.31 4.11
N ASP A 303 -11.04 -0.21 3.71
CA ASP A 303 -12.15 -0.05 4.66
C ASP A 303 -12.31 -1.28 5.56
N GLN A 304 -12.08 -2.49 5.02
CA GLN A 304 -12.07 -3.71 5.83
C GLN A 304 -10.84 -3.76 6.74
N ALA A 305 -9.65 -3.36 6.25
CA ALA A 305 -8.44 -3.27 7.06
C ALA A 305 -8.63 -2.31 8.26
N LEU A 306 -9.29 -1.17 8.03
CA LEU A 306 -9.65 -0.21 9.08
C LEU A 306 -10.55 -0.85 10.13
N ARG A 307 -11.63 -1.55 9.72
CA ARG A 307 -12.52 -2.27 10.66
C ARG A 307 -11.79 -3.34 11.45
N ASN A 308 -10.90 -4.09 10.81
CA ASN A 308 -10.07 -5.11 11.48
C ASN A 308 -9.16 -4.48 12.54
N ALA A 309 -8.57 -3.31 12.27
CA ALA A 309 -7.74 -2.59 13.23
C ALA A 309 -8.54 -2.15 14.47
N LEU A 310 -9.75 -1.63 14.27
CA LEU A 310 -10.65 -1.27 15.38
C LEU A 310 -11.01 -2.48 16.23
N GLN A 311 -11.32 -3.63 15.60
CA GLN A 311 -11.57 -4.89 16.30
C GLN A 311 -10.34 -5.37 17.08
N ALA A 312 -9.13 -5.08 16.58
CA ALA A 312 -7.88 -5.37 17.28
C ALA A 312 -7.55 -4.41 18.42
N GLY A 313 -8.41 -3.37 18.66
CA GLY A 313 -8.37 -2.50 19.83
C GLY A 313 -7.62 -1.19 19.66
N VAL A 314 -7.34 -0.74 18.43
CA VAL A 314 -6.81 0.63 18.20
C VAL A 314 -7.96 1.62 18.07
N SER A 315 -7.71 2.89 18.35
CA SER A 315 -8.71 3.96 18.22
C SER A 315 -8.99 4.31 16.76
N LEU A 316 -10.15 4.91 16.47
CA LEU A 316 -10.50 5.32 15.11
C LEU A 316 -9.47 6.30 14.49
N PRO A 317 -8.91 7.31 15.18
CA PRO A 317 -7.83 8.12 14.66
C PRO A 317 -6.57 7.31 14.30
N GLN A 318 -6.19 6.32 15.12
CA GLN A 318 -5.05 5.43 14.82
C GLN A 318 -5.34 4.55 13.61
N ALA A 319 -6.54 3.96 13.52
CA ALA A 319 -6.92 3.15 12.36
C ALA A 319 -6.96 3.99 11.06
N ALA A 320 -7.48 5.22 11.12
CA ALA A 320 -7.45 6.16 9.99
C ALA A 320 -6.02 6.52 9.58
N ALA A 321 -5.11 6.69 10.53
CA ALA A 321 -3.70 6.96 10.23
C ALA A 321 -3.05 5.79 9.48
N LEU A 322 -3.33 4.54 9.84
CA LEU A 322 -2.78 3.33 9.20
C LEU A 322 -3.18 3.23 7.72
N VAL A 323 -4.39 3.64 7.34
CA VAL A 323 -4.90 3.56 5.96
C VAL A 323 -4.73 4.86 5.18
N SER A 324 -4.18 5.93 5.76
CA SER A 324 -4.11 7.24 5.10
C SER A 324 -2.83 8.03 5.44
N THR A 325 -2.75 8.64 6.63
CA THR A 325 -1.66 9.57 7.00
C THR A 325 -0.29 8.91 6.93
N ASN A 326 -0.16 7.69 7.45
CA ASN A 326 1.11 6.96 7.46
C ASN A 326 1.58 6.65 6.04
N ALA A 327 0.66 6.20 5.17
CA ALA A 327 0.94 5.96 3.76
C ALA A 327 1.32 7.24 3.01
N ALA A 328 0.64 8.36 3.29
CA ALA A 328 0.98 9.67 2.73
C ALA A 328 2.42 10.07 3.10
N ASN A 329 2.80 9.93 4.37
CA ASN A 329 4.14 10.24 4.85
C ASN A 329 5.20 9.32 4.23
N TRP A 330 4.96 8.01 4.22
CA TRP A 330 5.85 7.04 3.59
C TRP A 330 6.07 7.35 2.11
N LEU A 331 5.00 7.65 1.37
CA LEU A 331 5.07 7.97 -0.05
C LEU A 331 5.51 9.42 -0.34
N GLY A 332 5.68 10.27 0.68
CA GLY A 332 6.02 11.70 0.50
C GLY A 332 4.92 12.49 -0.22
N LEU A 333 3.66 12.14 0.02
CA LEU A 333 2.49 12.83 -0.51
C LEU A 333 1.98 13.84 0.51
N HIS A 334 2.70 14.96 0.66
CA HIS A 334 2.45 15.94 1.72
C HIS A 334 1.20 16.80 1.51
N ASP A 335 0.52 16.66 0.39
CA ASP A 335 -0.71 17.39 0.05
C ASP A 335 -2.01 16.69 0.49
N ARG A 336 -1.93 15.48 1.06
CA ARG A 336 -3.10 14.64 1.41
C ARG A 336 -2.89 13.83 2.69
N GLY A 337 -3.81 12.91 3.02
CA GLY A 337 -3.68 11.98 4.14
C GLY A 337 -4.10 12.53 5.49
N ALA A 338 -4.62 13.76 5.58
CA ALA A 338 -5.15 14.36 6.82
C ALA A 338 -6.23 15.40 6.51
N LEU A 339 -7.20 15.55 7.40
CA LEU A 339 -8.23 16.59 7.34
C LEU A 339 -7.70 17.90 7.93
N LEU A 340 -6.81 18.57 7.18
CA LEU A 340 -6.16 19.80 7.60
C LEU A 340 -6.26 20.86 6.49
N PRO A 341 -6.37 22.16 6.85
CA PRO A 341 -6.32 23.25 5.86
C PRO A 341 -5.09 23.17 4.95
N GLY A 342 -5.29 23.39 3.67
CA GLY A 342 -4.27 23.31 2.61
C GLY A 342 -4.06 21.90 2.02
N ARG A 343 -4.61 20.84 2.62
CA ARG A 343 -4.58 19.50 2.05
C ARG A 343 -5.65 19.34 0.97
N ARG A 344 -5.43 18.44 0.04
CA ARG A 344 -6.45 18.03 -0.94
C ARG A 344 -7.72 17.59 -0.21
N ALA A 345 -8.86 17.94 -0.76
CA ALA A 345 -10.15 17.51 -0.23
C ALA A 345 -10.48 16.08 -0.70
N ASP A 346 -9.58 15.14 -0.37
CA ASP A 346 -9.75 13.70 -0.52
C ASP A 346 -10.30 13.16 0.81
N MET A 347 -11.55 12.69 0.80
CA MET A 347 -12.26 12.32 2.02
C MET A 347 -13.10 11.08 1.82
N VAL A 348 -13.27 10.30 2.87
CA VAL A 348 -14.21 9.18 2.96
C VAL A 348 -15.23 9.47 4.05
N VAL A 349 -16.50 9.30 3.71
CA VAL A 349 -17.60 9.35 4.68
C VAL A 349 -18.01 7.94 5.02
N LEU A 350 -17.93 7.60 6.29
CA LEU A 350 -18.41 6.33 6.82
C LEU A 350 -19.71 6.52 7.60
N GLY A 351 -20.64 5.57 7.46
CA GLY A 351 -21.80 5.47 8.32
C GLY A 351 -21.46 5.12 9.77
N PRO A 352 -22.45 5.09 10.67
CA PRO A 352 -22.27 4.66 12.07
C PRO A 352 -21.74 3.21 12.19
N ASP A 353 -22.05 2.37 11.20
CA ASP A 353 -21.58 0.99 11.07
C ASP A 353 -20.20 0.86 10.41
N LEU A 354 -19.56 2.00 10.10
CA LEU A 354 -18.26 2.11 9.45
C LEU A 354 -18.24 1.58 7.99
N THR A 355 -19.38 1.52 7.32
CA THR A 355 -19.46 1.28 5.89
C THR A 355 -19.24 2.57 5.10
N VAL A 356 -18.60 2.47 3.94
CA VAL A 356 -18.34 3.62 3.06
C VAL A 356 -19.67 4.10 2.47
N GLN A 357 -20.00 5.37 2.69
CA GLN A 357 -21.20 6.03 2.17
C GLN A 357 -20.90 7.00 1.03
N GLU A 358 -19.79 7.73 1.14
CA GLU A 358 -19.38 8.70 0.15
C GLU A 358 -17.83 8.71 0.04
N VAL A 359 -17.35 8.91 -1.18
CA VAL A 359 -15.91 9.14 -1.45
C VAL A 359 -15.77 10.45 -2.22
N TRP A 360 -14.89 11.29 -1.74
CA TRP A 360 -14.58 12.59 -2.32
C TRP A 360 -13.12 12.61 -2.79
N VAL A 361 -12.91 12.99 -4.03
CA VAL A 361 -11.58 13.17 -4.63
C VAL A 361 -11.48 14.61 -5.16
N GLU A 362 -10.50 15.36 -4.69
CA GLU A 362 -10.32 16.79 -5.02
C GLU A 362 -11.61 17.59 -4.84
N GLY A 363 -12.29 17.37 -3.71
CA GLY A 363 -13.50 18.06 -3.35
C GLY A 363 -14.74 17.73 -4.20
N ARG A 364 -14.67 16.70 -5.01
CA ARG A 364 -15.81 16.23 -5.83
C ARG A 364 -16.24 14.86 -5.34
N ARG A 365 -17.53 14.70 -5.04
CA ARG A 365 -18.10 13.40 -4.71
C ARG A 365 -18.00 12.46 -5.91
N ARG A 366 -17.51 11.24 -5.68
CA ARG A 366 -17.24 10.25 -6.74
C ARG A 366 -17.99 8.93 -6.54
N ALA A 367 -18.21 8.52 -5.31
CA ALA A 367 -18.98 7.35 -4.92
C ALA A 367 -19.84 7.66 -3.68
#